data_ebfcaa674b18af3e438f6e173ccac6a9
#
_entry.id   ebfcaa674b18af3e438f6e173ccac6a9
#
_cell.length_a   1.000
_cell.length_b   1.000
_cell.length_c   1.000
_cell.angle_alpha   90.00
_cell.angle_beta   90.00
_cell.angle_gamma   90.00
#
_symmetry.space_group_name_H-M   'P 1'
#
loop_
_entity.id
_entity.type
_entity.pdbx_description
1 polymer ?
#
loop_
_entity_poly.entity_id
_entity_poly.type
_entity_poly.pdbx_seq_one_letter_code
_entity_poly.pdbx_strand_id
1 'polypeptide(L)'
;KGIAMLYRKKGKLYGLEQKLLYSGLARKFAFLSPEIYIVVNLVLIATVYALVGMFSGLWWLGILVIIIMEVLLHVIINVLMMRNYNATDEGLLKFLDFLGNYSLTSGEVTGVLQQVSGYLDEPLKTVLEECYYEAQMSGDTGIALLSMAEKIQHPKFKELVRNLEISMRYSADFTVLVSQSRRSVREYMRLRQERKALASEAWVNILILGGMTVVILKAVEALIGIPIEEILFHT
;
A
#
# COMPACT_ATOMS: atom_id res chain seq x y z
N LYS A 1 26.76 10.52 3.35
CA LYS A 1 25.43 10.70 4.02
C LYS A 1 24.36 9.73 3.47
N GLY A 2 24.39 9.32 2.18
CA GLY A 2 23.39 8.41 1.58
C GLY A 2 23.39 6.98 2.13
N ILE A 3 24.56 6.40 2.42
CA ILE A 3 24.69 5.06 3.00
C ILE A 3 24.13 4.99 4.44
N ALA A 4 24.20 6.08 5.20
CA ALA A 4 23.63 6.16 6.56
C ALA A 4 22.09 6.12 6.57
N MET A 5 21.41 6.53 5.48
CA MET A 5 19.95 6.40 5.35
C MET A 5 19.51 4.95 5.10
N LEU A 6 20.30 4.16 4.35
CA LEU A 6 20.03 2.74 4.12
C LEU A 6 20.22 1.88 5.39
N TYR A 7 21.06 2.34 6.32
CA TYR A 7 21.34 1.70 7.60
C TYR A 7 20.66 2.38 8.80
N ARG A 8 19.66 3.24 8.56
CA ARG A 8 18.87 3.81 9.66
C ARG A 8 18.28 2.64 10.45
N LYS A 9 18.81 2.42 11.67
CA LYS A 9 18.32 1.41 12.62
C LYS A 9 16.79 1.39 12.57
N LYS A 10 16.20 0.20 12.40
CA LYS A 10 14.74 -0.03 12.51
C LYS A 10 14.28 0.48 13.88
N GLY A 11 13.99 1.77 13.99
CA GLY A 11 13.41 2.38 15.17
C GLY A 11 11.98 1.88 15.36
N LYS A 12 11.44 2.00 16.57
CA LYS A 12 10.04 1.62 16.88
C LYS A 12 9.02 2.26 15.94
N LEU A 13 9.36 3.40 15.32
CA LEU A 13 8.50 4.15 14.40
C LEU A 13 8.66 3.77 12.92
N TYR A 14 9.62 2.91 12.58
CA TYR A 14 9.90 2.52 11.19
C TYR A 14 8.67 1.94 10.46
N GLY A 15 7.88 1.12 11.17
CA GLY A 15 6.64 0.56 10.59
C GLY A 15 5.58 1.62 10.28
N LEU A 16 5.47 2.66 11.11
CA LEU A 16 4.55 3.78 10.89
C LEU A 16 5.04 4.67 9.74
N GLU A 17 6.35 4.98 9.71
CA GLU A 17 6.99 5.73 8.63
C GLU A 17 6.74 5.07 7.27
N GLN A 18 6.92 3.76 7.18
CA GLN A 18 6.61 3.01 5.97
C GLN A 18 5.13 3.05 5.58
N LYS A 19 4.22 2.89 6.54
CA LYS A 19 2.77 2.99 6.26
C LYS A 19 2.38 4.37 5.73
N LEU A 20 2.90 5.44 6.31
CA LEU A 20 2.66 6.80 5.86
C LEU A 20 3.27 7.06 4.46
N LEU A 21 4.46 6.53 4.20
CA LEU A 21 5.10 6.62 2.90
C LEU A 21 4.30 5.86 1.82
N TYR A 22 3.91 4.62 2.10
CA TYR A 22 3.19 3.76 1.15
C TYR A 22 1.74 4.19 0.92
N SER A 23 1.10 4.83 1.91
CA SER A 23 -0.22 5.45 1.74
C SER A 23 -0.18 6.71 0.86
N GLY A 24 1.01 7.27 0.60
CA GLY A 24 1.21 8.53 -0.11
C GLY A 24 0.94 9.77 0.74
N LEU A 25 0.54 9.62 2.01
CA LEU A 25 0.25 10.75 2.90
C LEU A 25 1.50 11.58 3.19
N ALA A 26 2.63 10.93 3.46
CA ALA A 26 3.89 11.60 3.69
C ALA A 26 4.38 12.38 2.46
N ARG A 27 3.97 11.96 1.25
CA ARG A 27 4.31 12.63 0.00
C ARG A 27 3.39 13.83 -0.27
N LYS A 28 2.08 13.66 -0.01
CA LYS A 28 1.09 14.74 -0.17
C LYS A 28 1.24 15.83 0.89
N PHE A 29 1.66 15.47 2.08
CA PHE A 29 1.88 16.37 3.22
C PHE A 29 3.33 16.25 3.68
N ALA A 30 4.23 17.05 3.11
CA ALA A 30 5.67 16.99 3.36
C ALA A 30 6.07 17.21 4.84
N PHE A 31 5.18 17.80 5.65
CA PHE A 31 5.37 17.99 7.09
C PHE A 31 4.92 16.80 7.95
N LEU A 32 4.26 15.78 7.34
CA LEU A 32 3.69 14.64 8.07
C LEU A 32 4.78 13.61 8.38
N SER A 33 5.69 13.95 9.31
CA SER A 33 6.61 12.96 9.87
C SER A 33 5.87 11.99 10.80
N PRO A 34 6.42 10.78 11.08
CA PRO A 34 5.82 9.83 12.02
C PRO A 34 5.59 10.44 13.41
N GLU A 35 6.49 11.31 13.85
CA GLU A 35 6.39 12.00 15.14
C GLU A 35 5.21 12.98 15.15
N ILE A 36 5.06 13.78 14.10
CA ILE A 36 3.94 14.72 13.96
C ILE A 36 2.61 13.97 13.88
N TYR A 37 2.56 12.85 13.14
CA TYR A 37 1.36 12.02 13.07
C TYR A 37 0.93 11.53 14.46
N ILE A 38 1.86 11.04 15.30
CA ILE A 38 1.56 10.60 16.66
C ILE A 38 1.05 11.75 17.52
N VAL A 39 1.69 12.91 17.45
CA VAL A 39 1.26 14.09 18.23
C VAL A 39 -0.14 14.54 17.83
N VAL A 40 -0.40 14.66 16.54
CA VAL A 40 -1.73 15.05 16.01
C VAL A 40 -2.80 14.03 16.43
N ASN A 41 -2.49 12.73 16.35
CA ASN A 41 -3.40 11.68 16.77
C ASN A 41 -3.69 11.76 18.29
N LEU A 42 -2.69 11.95 19.14
CA LEU A 42 -2.87 12.12 20.59
C LEU A 42 -3.72 13.36 20.93
N VAL A 43 -3.48 14.49 20.27
CA VAL A 43 -4.27 15.72 20.45
C VAL A 43 -5.72 15.46 20.03
N LEU A 44 -5.95 14.76 18.93
CA LEU A 44 -7.27 14.44 18.44
C LEU A 44 -8.02 13.50 19.40
N ILE A 45 -7.36 12.47 19.94
CA ILE A 45 -7.91 11.59 20.98
C ILE A 45 -8.33 12.39 22.22
N ALA A 46 -7.45 13.26 22.73
CA ALA A 46 -7.73 14.07 23.91
C ALA A 46 -8.91 15.01 23.69
N THR A 47 -8.98 15.63 22.51
CA THR A 47 -10.06 16.56 22.13
C THR A 47 -11.40 15.82 22.03
N VAL A 48 -11.44 14.68 21.35
CA VAL A 48 -12.67 13.87 21.22
C VAL A 48 -13.15 13.38 22.58
N TYR A 49 -12.23 12.90 23.43
CA TYR A 49 -12.56 12.46 24.77
C TYR A 49 -13.19 13.57 25.63
N ALA A 50 -12.57 14.76 25.62
CA ALA A 50 -13.07 15.91 26.35
C ALA A 50 -14.45 16.37 25.84
N LEU A 51 -14.62 16.47 24.51
CA LEU A 51 -15.89 16.88 23.92
C LEU A 51 -17.02 15.90 24.24
N VAL A 52 -16.79 14.59 24.05
CA VAL A 52 -17.82 13.58 24.35
C VAL A 52 -18.17 13.58 25.83
N GLY A 53 -17.19 13.69 26.72
CA GLY A 53 -17.40 13.78 28.16
C GLY A 53 -18.22 14.99 28.58
N MET A 54 -17.94 16.16 27.97
CA MET A 54 -18.70 17.41 28.25
C MET A 54 -20.13 17.35 27.76
N PHE A 55 -20.38 16.81 26.56
CA PHE A 55 -21.74 16.81 25.98
C PHE A 55 -22.61 15.67 26.47
N SER A 56 -22.07 14.47 26.71
CA SER A 56 -22.87 13.30 27.07
C SER A 56 -22.93 13.03 28.58
N GLY A 57 -22.01 13.57 29.36
CA GLY A 57 -21.83 13.23 30.77
C GLY A 57 -21.43 11.78 31.02
N LEU A 58 -21.29 10.95 29.97
CA LEU A 58 -20.98 9.52 30.04
C LEU A 58 -19.58 9.27 29.49
N TRP A 59 -18.58 9.27 30.35
CA TRP A 59 -17.16 9.13 29.99
C TRP A 59 -16.83 7.85 29.24
N TRP A 60 -17.56 6.76 29.48
CA TRP A 60 -17.34 5.49 28.78
C TRP A 60 -17.70 5.56 27.28
N LEU A 61 -18.67 6.42 26.89
CA LEU A 61 -18.97 6.67 25.47
C LEU A 61 -17.78 7.30 24.75
N GLY A 62 -17.01 8.15 25.43
CA GLY A 62 -15.78 8.72 24.89
C GLY A 62 -14.78 7.65 24.46
N ILE A 63 -14.59 6.61 25.26
CA ILE A 63 -13.72 5.49 24.95
C ILE A 63 -14.20 4.75 23.70
N LEU A 64 -15.49 4.47 23.59
CA LEU A 64 -16.07 3.78 22.46
C LEU A 64 -15.90 4.58 21.15
N VAL A 65 -16.14 5.89 21.20
CA VAL A 65 -15.96 6.79 20.04
C VAL A 65 -14.50 6.83 19.62
N ILE A 66 -13.53 6.87 20.57
CA ILE A 66 -12.10 6.83 20.25
C ILE A 66 -11.73 5.52 19.56
N ILE A 67 -12.20 4.37 20.05
CA ILE A 67 -11.92 3.07 19.41
C ILE A 67 -12.43 3.05 17.97
N ILE A 68 -13.65 3.52 17.74
CA ILE A 68 -14.23 3.59 16.39
C ILE A 68 -13.39 4.50 15.50
N MET A 69 -12.98 5.67 16.00
CA MET A 69 -12.15 6.63 15.26
C MET A 69 -10.80 6.04 14.87
N GLU A 70 -10.11 5.36 15.81
CA GLU A 70 -8.82 4.71 15.55
C GLU A 70 -8.94 3.60 14.50
N VAL A 71 -9.99 2.79 14.58
CA VAL A 71 -10.28 1.76 13.57
C VAL A 71 -10.50 2.41 12.21
N LEU A 72 -11.29 3.49 12.12
CA LEU A 72 -11.53 4.21 10.87
C LEU A 72 -10.23 4.79 10.29
N LEU A 73 -9.40 5.44 11.09
CA LEU A 73 -8.10 5.95 10.64
C LEU A 73 -7.21 4.82 10.09
N HIS A 74 -7.18 3.69 10.79
CA HIS A 74 -6.42 2.53 10.34
C HIS A 74 -6.93 1.97 9.01
N VAL A 75 -8.25 1.88 8.85
CA VAL A 75 -8.89 1.44 7.60
C VAL A 75 -8.58 2.41 6.46
N ILE A 76 -8.68 3.72 6.69
CA ILE A 76 -8.37 4.74 5.67
C ILE A 76 -6.92 4.60 5.17
N ILE A 77 -5.95 4.48 6.08
CA ILE A 77 -4.53 4.30 5.71
C ILE A 77 -4.35 3.02 4.88
N ASN A 78 -4.96 1.91 5.29
CA ASN A 78 -4.87 0.65 4.56
C ASN A 78 -5.53 0.72 3.16
N VAL A 79 -6.65 1.41 3.02
CA VAL A 79 -7.31 1.63 1.72
C VAL A 79 -6.42 2.48 0.80
N LEU A 80 -5.81 3.54 1.32
CA LEU A 80 -4.86 4.36 0.55
C LEU A 80 -3.63 3.57 0.10
N MET A 81 -3.06 2.75 0.99
CA MET A 81 -1.95 1.85 0.64
C MET A 81 -2.35 0.88 -0.47
N MET A 82 -3.54 0.27 -0.37
CA MET A 82 -4.03 -0.67 -1.38
C MET A 82 -4.29 0.03 -2.72
N ARG A 83 -4.82 1.25 -2.69
CA ARG A 83 -5.03 2.07 -3.89
C ARG A 83 -3.71 2.38 -4.59
N ASN A 84 -2.69 2.83 -3.85
CA ASN A 84 -1.37 3.10 -4.40
C ASN A 84 -0.71 1.82 -4.93
N TYR A 85 -0.89 0.71 -4.24
CA TYR A 85 -0.40 -0.59 -4.70
C TYR A 85 -1.03 -1.01 -6.03
N ASN A 86 -2.35 -0.86 -6.17
CA ASN A 86 -3.05 -1.19 -7.42
C ASN A 86 -2.67 -0.23 -8.56
N ALA A 87 -2.50 1.05 -8.28
CA ALA A 87 -2.00 2.03 -9.25
C ALA A 87 -0.58 1.68 -9.72
N THR A 88 0.26 1.16 -8.82
CA THR A 88 1.60 0.66 -9.18
C THR A 88 1.52 -0.57 -10.08
N ASP A 89 0.59 -1.51 -9.86
CA ASP A 89 0.38 -2.66 -10.73
C ASP A 89 0.14 -2.23 -12.19
N GLU A 90 -0.78 -1.28 -12.38
CA GLU A 90 -1.15 -0.79 -13.73
C GLU A 90 0.00 0.01 -14.38
N GLY A 91 0.64 0.87 -13.59
CA GLY A 91 1.75 1.70 -14.07
C GLY A 91 3.03 0.93 -14.35
N LEU A 92 3.25 -0.21 -13.66
CA LEU A 92 4.50 -0.97 -13.78
C LEU A 92 4.68 -1.60 -15.17
N LEU A 93 3.60 -2.07 -15.80
CA LEU A 93 3.67 -2.58 -17.17
C LEU A 93 3.94 -1.44 -18.17
N LYS A 94 3.26 -0.29 -18.00
CA LYS A 94 3.53 0.90 -18.82
C LYS A 94 4.99 1.33 -18.68
N PHE A 95 5.50 1.36 -17.46
CA PHE A 95 6.91 1.68 -17.18
C PHE A 95 7.86 0.75 -17.91
N LEU A 96 7.63 -0.58 -17.88
CA LEU A 96 8.46 -1.57 -18.56
C LEU A 96 8.37 -1.45 -20.09
N ASP A 97 7.20 -1.09 -20.62
CA ASP A 97 7.01 -0.88 -22.07
C ASP A 97 7.80 0.34 -22.55
N PHE A 98 7.73 1.46 -21.82
CA PHE A 98 8.53 2.65 -22.12
C PHE A 98 10.02 2.40 -21.93
N LEU A 99 10.40 1.75 -20.84
CA LEU A 99 11.79 1.41 -20.54
C LEU A 99 12.42 0.56 -21.65
N GLY A 100 11.67 -0.42 -22.17
CA GLY A 100 12.10 -1.27 -23.30
C GLY A 100 12.29 -0.49 -24.60
N ASN A 101 11.45 0.50 -24.86
CA ASN A 101 11.52 1.29 -26.09
C ASN A 101 12.64 2.34 -26.02
N TYR A 102 12.84 3.00 -24.88
CA TYR A 102 13.86 4.05 -24.71
C TYR A 102 15.27 3.51 -24.49
N SER A 103 15.42 2.35 -23.89
CA SER A 103 16.75 1.76 -23.63
C SER A 103 17.52 1.38 -24.90
N LEU A 104 16.80 1.23 -26.01
CA LEU A 104 17.39 0.95 -27.32
C LEU A 104 18.06 2.19 -27.96
N THR A 105 17.72 3.39 -27.49
CA THR A 105 18.12 4.66 -28.12
C THR A 105 19.06 5.52 -27.25
N SER A 106 19.03 5.38 -25.95
CA SER A 106 19.83 6.22 -25.04
C SER A 106 20.53 5.36 -23.99
N GLY A 107 21.86 5.35 -24.00
CA GLY A 107 22.68 4.58 -23.03
C GLY A 107 22.60 5.08 -21.58
N GLU A 108 21.73 6.03 -21.25
CA GLU A 108 21.66 6.69 -19.95
C GLU A 108 20.32 6.42 -19.25
N VAL A 109 20.34 5.55 -18.25
CA VAL A 109 19.12 5.12 -17.51
C VAL A 109 18.43 6.28 -16.82
N THR A 110 19.17 7.26 -16.29
CA THR A 110 18.59 8.42 -15.60
C THR A 110 17.75 9.31 -16.51
N GLY A 111 18.22 9.60 -17.71
CA GLY A 111 17.47 10.37 -18.71
C GLY A 111 16.20 9.64 -19.14
N VAL A 112 16.26 8.32 -19.24
CA VAL A 112 15.09 7.48 -19.53
C VAL A 112 14.06 7.57 -18.40
N LEU A 113 14.47 7.51 -17.14
CA LEU A 113 13.56 7.62 -15.99
C LEU A 113 12.80 8.95 -15.99
N GLN A 114 13.48 10.06 -16.30
CA GLN A 114 12.86 11.37 -16.40
C GLN A 114 11.82 11.44 -17.53
N GLN A 115 12.17 10.95 -18.71
CA GLN A 115 11.25 10.97 -19.85
C GLN A 115 10.01 10.11 -19.62
N VAL A 116 10.22 8.92 -19.04
CA VAL A 116 9.14 7.97 -18.77
C VAL A 116 8.21 8.44 -17.66
N SER A 117 8.70 9.20 -16.67
CA SER A 117 7.86 9.73 -15.59
C SER A 117 6.70 10.57 -16.10
N GLY A 118 6.89 11.33 -17.19
CA GLY A 118 5.84 12.14 -17.81
C GLY A 118 4.65 11.36 -18.38
N TYR A 119 4.81 10.06 -18.61
CA TYR A 119 3.77 9.18 -19.18
C TYR A 119 3.11 8.27 -18.13
N LEU A 120 3.52 8.38 -16.87
CA LEU A 120 3.04 7.55 -15.78
C LEU A 120 2.17 8.35 -14.81
N ASP A 121 1.26 7.61 -14.18
CA ASP A 121 0.41 8.13 -13.12
C ASP A 121 1.07 7.96 -11.73
N GLU A 122 0.51 8.66 -10.72
CA GLU A 122 0.93 8.47 -9.34
C GLU A 122 0.64 7.04 -8.82
N PRO A 123 1.51 6.44 -8.05
CA PRO A 123 2.69 6.99 -7.35
C PRO A 123 4.01 6.89 -8.13
N LEU A 124 4.04 6.22 -9.28
CA LEU A 124 5.27 5.97 -10.03
C LEU A 124 5.88 7.25 -10.59
N LYS A 125 5.06 8.17 -11.09
CA LYS A 125 5.51 9.45 -11.63
C LYS A 125 6.46 10.16 -10.66
N THR A 126 5.94 10.53 -9.50
CA THR A 126 6.72 11.26 -8.48
C THR A 126 7.98 10.50 -8.05
N VAL A 127 7.88 9.17 -7.89
CA VAL A 127 9.02 8.37 -7.44
C VAL A 127 10.14 8.30 -8.49
N LEU A 128 9.79 8.26 -9.78
CA LEU A 128 10.78 8.31 -10.85
C LEU A 128 11.43 9.69 -10.96
N GLU A 129 10.65 10.75 -10.87
CA GLU A 129 11.15 12.12 -10.86
C GLU A 129 12.12 12.38 -9.69
N GLU A 130 11.73 11.96 -8.48
CA GLU A 130 12.61 12.04 -7.31
C GLU A 130 13.91 11.25 -7.50
N CYS A 131 13.83 10.04 -8.09
CA CYS A 131 15.03 9.25 -8.39
C CYS A 131 15.96 9.97 -9.36
N TYR A 132 15.42 10.60 -10.39
CA TYR A 132 16.21 11.40 -11.32
C TYR A 132 16.93 12.54 -10.60
N TYR A 133 16.21 13.34 -9.80
CA TYR A 133 16.81 14.44 -9.05
C TYR A 133 17.83 13.95 -8.02
N GLU A 134 17.56 12.87 -7.30
CA GLU A 134 18.51 12.26 -6.37
C GLU A 134 19.81 11.81 -7.08
N ALA A 135 19.69 11.21 -8.27
CA ALA A 135 20.84 10.82 -9.08
C ALA A 135 21.67 12.03 -9.55
N GLN A 136 21.00 13.10 -9.99
CA GLN A 136 21.68 14.34 -10.39
C GLN A 136 22.40 15.02 -9.23
N MET A 137 21.78 15.05 -8.05
CA MET A 137 22.35 15.69 -6.86
C MET A 137 23.47 14.87 -6.23
N SER A 138 23.38 13.55 -6.23
CA SER A 138 24.37 12.67 -5.60
C SER A 138 25.51 12.27 -6.54
N GLY A 139 25.30 12.32 -7.84
CA GLY A 139 26.20 11.78 -8.85
C GLY A 139 26.24 10.23 -8.87
N ASP A 140 25.43 9.56 -8.04
CA ASP A 140 25.38 8.10 -7.92
C ASP A 140 23.98 7.56 -8.24
N THR A 141 23.80 7.13 -9.48
CA THR A 141 22.54 6.56 -9.97
C THR A 141 22.16 5.27 -9.24
N GLY A 142 23.13 4.46 -8.81
CA GLY A 142 22.88 3.22 -8.09
C GLY A 142 22.22 3.46 -6.74
N ILE A 143 22.72 4.45 -5.97
CA ILE A 143 22.13 4.84 -4.69
C ILE A 143 20.72 5.41 -4.89
N ALA A 144 20.51 6.24 -5.91
CA ALA A 144 19.19 6.79 -6.22
C ALA A 144 18.17 5.70 -6.57
N LEU A 145 18.56 4.70 -7.37
CA LEU A 145 17.72 3.54 -7.70
C LEU A 145 17.36 2.72 -6.45
N LEU A 146 18.32 2.43 -5.58
CA LEU A 146 18.05 1.70 -4.34
C LEU A 146 17.11 2.49 -3.40
N SER A 147 17.28 3.81 -3.31
CA SER A 147 16.35 4.70 -2.60
C SER A 147 14.94 4.62 -3.20
N MET A 148 14.84 4.67 -4.52
CA MET A 148 13.58 4.53 -5.26
C MET A 148 12.85 3.23 -4.92
N ALA A 149 13.57 2.10 -4.83
CA ALA A 149 12.99 0.81 -4.51
C ALA A 149 12.28 0.77 -3.14
N GLU A 150 12.71 1.57 -2.18
CA GLU A 150 12.11 1.60 -0.84
C GLU A 150 10.89 2.54 -0.73
N LYS A 151 10.64 3.39 -1.73
CA LYS A 151 9.53 4.36 -1.74
C LYS A 151 8.17 3.74 -2.09
N ILE A 152 8.13 2.57 -2.72
CA ILE A 152 6.90 1.88 -3.14
C ILE A 152 6.85 0.48 -2.52
N GLN A 153 5.71 0.16 -1.88
CA GLN A 153 5.45 -1.19 -1.36
C GLN A 153 4.93 -2.11 -2.48
N HIS A 154 5.82 -2.47 -3.42
CA HIS A 154 5.45 -3.40 -4.48
C HIS A 154 6.61 -4.36 -4.75
N PRO A 155 6.45 -5.69 -4.55
CA PRO A 155 7.57 -6.62 -4.63
C PRO A 155 8.21 -6.65 -6.02
N LYS A 156 7.40 -6.63 -7.08
CA LYS A 156 7.92 -6.66 -8.46
C LYS A 156 8.56 -5.33 -8.87
N PHE A 157 8.12 -4.21 -8.33
CA PHE A 157 8.80 -2.94 -8.52
C PHE A 157 10.17 -2.94 -7.85
N LYS A 158 10.27 -3.41 -6.59
CA LYS A 158 11.54 -3.52 -5.89
C LYS A 158 12.53 -4.47 -6.59
N GLU A 159 12.03 -5.61 -7.07
CA GLU A 159 12.82 -6.58 -7.84
C GLU A 159 13.35 -5.93 -9.14
N LEU A 160 12.48 -5.25 -9.90
CA LEU A 160 12.86 -4.56 -11.13
C LEU A 160 13.95 -3.52 -10.88
N VAL A 161 13.75 -2.64 -9.90
CA VAL A 161 14.69 -1.55 -9.62
C VAL A 161 16.05 -2.07 -9.17
N ARG A 162 16.10 -3.12 -8.34
CA ARG A 162 17.33 -3.78 -7.93
C ARG A 162 18.05 -4.43 -9.14
N ASN A 163 17.29 -5.06 -10.01
CA ASN A 163 17.84 -5.65 -11.22
C ASN A 163 18.38 -4.57 -12.18
N LEU A 164 17.74 -3.40 -12.27
CA LEU A 164 18.25 -2.25 -13.01
C LEU A 164 19.59 -1.76 -12.43
N GLU A 165 19.69 -1.61 -11.11
CA GLU A 165 20.94 -1.21 -10.45
C GLU A 165 22.07 -2.21 -10.74
N ILE A 166 21.80 -3.51 -10.61
CA ILE A 166 22.76 -4.57 -10.89
C ILE A 166 23.19 -4.54 -12.37
N SER A 167 22.22 -4.40 -13.29
CA SER A 167 22.51 -4.32 -14.73
C SER A 167 23.43 -3.15 -15.09
N MET A 168 23.19 -1.99 -14.48
CA MET A 168 24.05 -0.81 -14.69
C MET A 168 25.46 -1.05 -14.17
N ARG A 169 25.61 -1.70 -13.02
CA ARG A 169 26.90 -1.98 -12.39
C ARG A 169 27.74 -2.99 -13.17
N TYR A 170 27.11 -3.98 -13.77
CA TYR A 170 27.79 -5.09 -14.43
C TYR A 170 27.66 -5.08 -15.95
N SER A 171 27.15 -4.00 -16.54
CA SER A 171 26.93 -3.85 -18.00
C SER A 171 26.15 -5.03 -18.60
N ALA A 172 25.18 -5.56 -17.87
CA ALA A 172 24.35 -6.65 -18.35
C ALA A 172 23.40 -6.19 -19.46
N ASP A 173 22.93 -7.13 -20.29
CA ASP A 173 21.99 -6.81 -21.37
C ASP A 173 20.65 -6.30 -20.82
N PHE A 174 20.46 -5.01 -20.97
CA PHE A 174 19.28 -4.30 -20.49
C PHE A 174 17.98 -4.77 -21.17
N THR A 175 18.05 -5.14 -22.44
CA THR A 175 16.90 -5.63 -23.22
C THR A 175 16.38 -6.95 -22.65
N VAL A 176 17.30 -7.86 -22.36
CA VAL A 176 16.98 -9.16 -21.73
C VAL A 176 16.33 -8.94 -20.37
N LEU A 177 16.92 -8.05 -19.55
CA LEU A 177 16.39 -7.73 -18.22
C LEU A 177 14.95 -7.17 -18.29
N VAL A 178 14.70 -6.21 -19.18
CA VAL A 178 13.37 -5.60 -19.34
C VAL A 178 12.36 -6.65 -19.80
N SER A 179 12.73 -7.50 -20.75
CA SER A 179 11.85 -8.55 -21.28
C SER A 179 11.49 -9.60 -20.21
N GLN A 180 12.47 -10.04 -19.42
CA GLN A 180 12.25 -10.96 -18.28
C GLN A 180 11.39 -10.31 -17.20
N SER A 181 11.67 -9.07 -16.84
CA SER A 181 10.89 -8.32 -15.84
C SER A 181 9.43 -8.15 -16.29
N ARG A 182 9.20 -7.84 -17.58
CA ARG A 182 7.85 -7.76 -18.15
C ARG A 182 7.10 -9.09 -18.02
N ARG A 183 7.75 -10.21 -18.33
CA ARG A 183 7.15 -11.55 -18.17
C ARG A 183 6.83 -11.84 -16.71
N SER A 184 7.76 -11.56 -15.80
CA SER A 184 7.60 -11.76 -14.36
C SER A 184 6.46 -10.92 -13.78
N VAL A 185 6.32 -9.65 -14.19
CA VAL A 185 5.23 -8.77 -13.74
C VAL A 185 3.88 -9.25 -14.27
N ARG A 186 3.78 -9.63 -15.55
CA ARG A 186 2.54 -10.17 -16.12
C ARG A 186 2.07 -11.44 -15.41
N GLU A 187 2.99 -12.37 -15.15
CA GLU A 187 2.70 -13.60 -14.41
C GLU A 187 2.23 -13.30 -12.99
N TYR A 188 2.92 -12.40 -12.29
CA TYR A 188 2.53 -11.94 -10.96
C TYR A 188 1.11 -11.36 -10.94
N MET A 189 0.78 -10.49 -11.89
CA MET A 189 -0.54 -9.87 -11.99
C MET A 189 -1.63 -10.90 -12.28
N ARG A 190 -1.36 -11.86 -13.17
CA ARG A 190 -2.27 -12.96 -13.47
C ARG A 190 -2.59 -13.79 -12.21
N LEU A 191 -1.55 -14.26 -11.52
CA LEU A 191 -1.72 -15.04 -10.28
C LEU A 191 -2.47 -14.25 -9.19
N ARG A 192 -2.24 -12.95 -9.12
CA ARG A 192 -2.95 -12.08 -8.19
C ARG A 192 -4.43 -11.93 -8.53
N GLN A 193 -4.77 -11.82 -9.83
CA GLN A 193 -6.17 -11.78 -10.28
C GLN A 193 -6.89 -13.11 -10.00
N GLU A 194 -6.24 -14.24 -10.26
CA GLU A 194 -6.78 -15.56 -9.92
C GLU A 194 -7.05 -15.70 -8.43
N ARG A 195 -6.13 -15.28 -7.57
CA ARG A 195 -6.33 -15.26 -6.10
C ARG A 195 -7.48 -14.35 -5.66
N LYS A 196 -7.62 -13.18 -6.28
CA LYS A 196 -8.75 -12.27 -5.98
C LYS A 196 -10.09 -12.90 -6.38
N ALA A 197 -10.15 -13.55 -7.53
CA ALA A 197 -11.36 -14.25 -8.00
C ALA A 197 -11.76 -15.36 -7.03
N LEU A 198 -10.83 -16.23 -6.64
CA LEU A 198 -11.07 -17.31 -5.66
C LEU A 198 -11.51 -16.76 -4.29
N ALA A 199 -10.88 -15.69 -3.81
CA ALA A 199 -11.28 -15.06 -2.55
C ALA A 199 -12.69 -14.46 -2.63
N SER A 200 -13.04 -13.83 -3.75
CA SER A 200 -14.37 -13.27 -3.97
C SER A 200 -15.43 -14.37 -3.99
N GLU A 201 -15.16 -15.47 -4.68
CA GLU A 201 -16.04 -16.64 -4.71
C GLU A 201 -16.26 -17.25 -3.31
N ALA A 202 -15.19 -17.39 -2.52
CA ALA A 202 -15.29 -17.87 -1.14
C ALA A 202 -16.16 -16.95 -0.27
N TRP A 203 -16.03 -15.63 -0.40
CA TRP A 203 -16.86 -14.67 0.33
C TRP A 203 -18.34 -14.76 -0.06
N VAL A 204 -18.63 -14.88 -1.36
CA VAL A 204 -20.02 -15.05 -1.84
C VAL A 204 -20.63 -16.35 -1.26
N ASN A 205 -19.87 -17.45 -1.27
CA ASN A 205 -20.32 -18.71 -0.71
C ASN A 205 -20.61 -18.61 0.80
N ILE A 206 -19.76 -17.93 1.57
CA ILE A 206 -19.96 -17.68 3.00
C ILE A 206 -21.24 -16.86 3.24
N LEU A 207 -21.48 -15.81 2.44
CA LEU A 207 -22.67 -14.99 2.55
C LEU A 207 -23.94 -15.78 2.22
N ILE A 208 -23.90 -16.60 1.17
CA ILE A 208 -25.05 -17.47 0.80
C ILE A 208 -25.35 -18.48 1.91
N LEU A 209 -24.33 -19.18 2.40
CA LEU A 209 -24.49 -20.15 3.50
C LEU A 209 -25.00 -19.49 4.77
N GLY A 210 -24.43 -18.34 5.16
CA GLY A 210 -24.90 -17.57 6.31
C GLY A 210 -26.33 -17.09 6.15
N GLY A 211 -26.69 -16.58 4.99
CA GLY A 211 -28.06 -16.16 4.66
C GLY A 211 -29.05 -17.33 4.71
N MET A 212 -28.68 -18.46 4.11
CA MET A 212 -29.51 -19.67 4.16
C MET A 212 -29.70 -20.18 5.60
N THR A 213 -28.65 -20.13 6.42
CA THR A 213 -28.72 -20.53 7.84
C THR A 213 -29.73 -19.67 8.57
N VAL A 214 -29.71 -18.34 8.39
CA VAL A 214 -30.68 -17.44 9.03
C VAL A 214 -32.10 -17.73 8.55
N VAL A 215 -32.31 -17.98 7.25
CA VAL A 215 -33.64 -18.32 6.70
C VAL A 215 -34.16 -19.64 7.28
N ILE A 216 -33.31 -20.65 7.37
CA ILE A 216 -33.67 -21.97 7.96
C ILE A 216 -34.02 -21.79 9.43
N LEU A 217 -33.23 -21.05 10.19
CA LEU A 217 -33.50 -20.79 11.61
C LEU A 217 -34.86 -20.08 11.80
N LYS A 218 -35.16 -19.08 10.98
CA LYS A 218 -36.45 -18.40 11.02
C LYS A 218 -37.63 -19.29 10.61
N ALA A 219 -37.44 -20.17 9.64
CA ALA A 219 -38.44 -21.15 9.24
C ALA A 219 -38.72 -22.17 10.36
N VAL A 220 -37.68 -22.63 11.06
CA VAL A 220 -37.81 -23.53 12.20
C VAL A 220 -38.53 -22.85 13.37
N GLU A 221 -38.20 -21.60 13.70
CA GLU A 221 -38.88 -20.77 14.69
C GLU A 221 -40.39 -20.66 14.38
N ALA A 222 -40.70 -20.39 13.11
CA ALA A 222 -42.11 -20.27 12.67
C ALA A 222 -42.89 -21.59 12.75
N LEU A 223 -42.20 -22.77 12.57
CA LEU A 223 -42.82 -24.06 12.63
C LEU A 223 -42.99 -24.58 14.07
N ILE A 224 -42.06 -24.32 14.96
CA ILE A 224 -42.05 -24.82 16.33
C ILE A 224 -42.78 -23.90 17.29
N GLY A 225 -42.90 -22.58 16.94
CA GLY A 225 -43.55 -21.58 17.77
C GLY A 225 -42.75 -21.16 19.02
N ILE A 226 -41.49 -21.56 19.11
CA ILE A 226 -40.57 -21.25 20.22
C ILE A 226 -39.42 -20.38 19.67
N PRO A 227 -39.13 -19.23 20.30
CA PRO A 227 -38.00 -18.38 19.86
C PRO A 227 -36.67 -19.11 20.01
N ILE A 228 -35.80 -19.01 18.99
CA ILE A 228 -34.51 -19.71 18.92
C ILE A 228 -33.60 -19.37 20.11
N GLU A 229 -33.73 -18.15 20.65
CA GLU A 229 -33.00 -17.70 21.85
C GLU A 229 -33.25 -18.62 23.05
N GLU A 230 -34.48 -19.12 23.20
CA GLU A 230 -34.88 -20.01 24.28
C GLU A 230 -34.30 -21.42 24.10
N ILE A 231 -34.12 -21.86 22.84
CA ILE A 231 -33.54 -23.19 22.51
C ILE A 231 -32.02 -23.17 22.68
N LEU A 232 -31.33 -22.04 22.35
CA LEU A 232 -29.88 -21.94 22.40
C LEU A 232 -29.32 -21.61 23.79
N PHE A 233 -30.09 -20.94 24.64
CA PHE A 233 -29.63 -20.46 25.95
C PHE A 233 -30.30 -21.15 27.14
N HIS A 234 -31.18 -22.13 26.92
CA HIS A 234 -31.77 -22.98 27.93
C HIS A 234 -31.12 -24.38 27.92
N THR A 235 -29.80 -24.39 28.24
CA THR A 235 -29.11 -25.63 28.68
C THR A 235 -28.42 -25.37 29.99
#